data_506dbc634902d0dac810fbc455b4ebb9
#
_entry.id   506dbc634902d0dac810fbc455b4ebb9
#
_cell.length_a   1.000
_cell.length_b   1.000
_cell.length_c   1.000
_cell.angle_alpha   90.00
_cell.angle_beta   90.00
_cell.angle_gamma   90.00
#
_symmetry.space_group_name_H-M   'P 1'
#
loop_
_entity.id
_entity.type
_entity.pdbx_description
1 polymer ?
#
loop_
_entity_poly.entity_id
_entity_poly.type
_entity_poly.pdbx_seq_one_letter_code
_entity_poly.pdbx_strand_id
1 'polypeptide(L)' 'MTKERIEKTLIILDEDEVRQVMYLARQGDIEAIYRFVRDDIAKKIEAALRMRCG' A
#
# COMPACT_ATOMS: atom_id res chain seq x y z
N MET A 1 1.57 -20.86 15.11
CA MET A 1 1.66 -20.09 14.52
C MET A 1 1.65 -18.85 15.03
N THR A 2 2.36 -18.03 14.74
CA THR A 2 2.44 -16.90 15.23
C THR A 2 1.63 -16.01 14.68
N LYS A 3 1.22 -15.23 15.18
CA LYS A 3 0.45 -14.41 14.79
C LYS A 3 0.86 -13.15 14.96
N GLU A 4 1.26 -12.46 14.08
CA GLU A 4 1.60 -11.19 14.24
C GLU A 4 0.41 -10.42 14.30
N ARG A 5 0.19 -9.65 15.21
CA ARG A 5 -0.92 -8.90 15.35
C ARG A 5 -0.67 -7.65 14.69
N ILE A 6 -1.05 -7.39 13.55
CA ILE A 6 -0.91 -6.12 12.88
C ILE A 6 -2.08 -5.30 13.14
N GLU A 7 -1.95 -4.29 13.95
CA GLU A 7 -3.06 -3.43 14.20
C GLU A 7 -3.27 -2.48 13.10
N LYS A 8 -4.24 -1.64 13.16
CA LYS A 8 -4.55 -0.72 12.09
C LYS A 8 -3.38 0.13 11.75
N THR A 9 -3.12 0.28 10.49
CA THR A 9 -2.02 1.11 10.03
C THR A 9 -2.56 2.09 9.04
N LEU A 10 -2.24 3.36 9.21
CA LEU A 10 -2.72 4.38 8.32
C LEU A 10 -1.63 4.79 7.37
N ILE A 11 -1.97 4.89 6.11
CA ILE A 11 -1.03 5.40 5.13
C ILE A 11 -1.75 6.48 4.39
N ILE A 12 -1.02 7.40 3.82
CA ILE A 12 -1.60 8.52 3.10
C ILE A 12 -1.28 8.42 1.63
N LEU A 13 -2.29 8.51 0.81
CA LEU A 13 -2.08 8.47 -0.62
C LEU A 13 -2.36 9.85 -1.20
N ASP A 14 -1.51 10.27 -2.12
CA ASP A 14 -1.71 11.55 -2.77
C ASP A 14 -2.82 11.40 -3.76
N GLU A 15 -3.27 12.49 -4.26
CA GLU A 15 -4.35 12.49 -5.23
C GLU A 15 -3.96 11.68 -6.45
N ASP A 16 -2.73 11.80 -6.91
CA ASP A 16 -2.29 11.05 -8.08
C ASP A 16 -2.29 9.57 -7.80
N GLU A 17 -1.89 9.18 -6.60
CA GLU A 17 -1.88 7.77 -6.25
C GLU A 17 -3.29 7.21 -6.18
N VAL A 18 -4.22 8.01 -5.67
CA VAL A 18 -5.59 7.58 -5.59
C VAL A 18 -6.14 7.35 -7.00
N ARG A 19 -5.84 8.27 -7.90
CA ARG A 19 -6.31 8.15 -9.26
C ARG A 19 -5.72 6.93 -9.92
N GLN A 20 -4.44 6.68 -9.66
CA GLN A 20 -3.78 5.55 -10.26
C GLN A 20 -4.38 4.25 -9.77
N VAL A 21 -4.67 4.15 -8.49
CA VAL A 21 -5.27 2.95 -7.94
C VAL A 21 -6.63 2.71 -8.60
N MET A 22 -7.42 3.77 -8.72
CA MET A 22 -8.74 3.62 -9.31
C MET A 22 -8.65 3.22 -10.77
N TYR A 23 -7.69 3.80 -11.47
CA TYR A 23 -7.52 3.51 -12.87
C TYR A 23 -7.11 2.05 -13.05
N LEU A 24 -6.14 1.60 -12.28
CA LEU A 24 -5.67 0.24 -12.39
C LEU A 24 -6.76 -0.75 -12.03
N ALA A 25 -7.56 -0.42 -11.03
CA ALA A 25 -8.63 -1.29 -10.61
C ALA A 25 -9.65 -1.45 -11.74
N ARG A 26 -9.89 -0.37 -12.47
CA ARG A 26 -10.84 -0.45 -13.55
C ARG A 26 -10.30 -1.22 -14.71
N GLN A 27 -9.02 -1.09 -14.99
CA GLN A 27 -8.42 -1.77 -16.11
C GLN A 27 -8.27 -3.26 -15.85
N GLY A 28 -8.18 -3.65 -14.61
CA GLY A 28 -8.00 -5.04 -14.28
C GLY A 28 -6.65 -5.60 -14.65
N ASP A 29 -5.65 -4.71 -14.78
CA ASP A 29 -4.33 -5.14 -15.15
C ASP A 29 -3.61 -5.63 -13.92
N ILE A 30 -3.62 -6.90 -13.66
CA ILE A 30 -3.07 -7.49 -12.46
C ILE A 30 -1.59 -7.22 -12.30
N GLU A 31 -0.84 -7.27 -13.36
CA GLU A 31 0.57 -7.00 -13.27
C GLU A 31 0.86 -5.57 -12.85
N ALA A 32 0.14 -4.63 -13.42
CA ALA A 32 0.34 -3.23 -13.07
C ALA A 32 -0.08 -2.99 -11.63
N ILE A 33 -1.16 -3.61 -11.19
CA ILE A 33 -1.62 -3.47 -9.82
C ILE A 33 -0.56 -4.03 -8.88
N TYR A 34 -0.01 -5.18 -9.22
CA TYR A 34 0.99 -5.81 -8.38
C TYR A 34 2.22 -4.91 -8.25
N ARG A 35 2.66 -4.31 -9.34
CA ARG A 35 3.80 -3.45 -9.29
C ARG A 35 3.54 -2.22 -8.46
N PHE A 36 2.36 -1.66 -8.60
CA PHE A 36 2.03 -0.46 -7.85
C PHE A 36 2.02 -0.78 -6.36
N VAL A 37 1.42 -1.90 -5.98
CA VAL A 37 1.36 -2.29 -4.58
C VAL A 37 2.77 -2.53 -4.05
N ARG A 38 3.57 -3.26 -4.80
CA ARG A 38 4.91 -3.57 -4.35
C ARG A 38 5.80 -2.35 -4.25
N ASP A 39 5.73 -1.48 -5.24
CA ASP A 39 6.64 -0.37 -5.29
C ASP A 39 6.19 0.88 -4.55
N ASP A 40 4.90 1.04 -4.36
CA ASP A 40 4.42 2.23 -3.71
C ASP A 40 3.74 1.94 -2.38
N ILE A 41 2.73 1.13 -2.39
CA ILE A 41 1.95 0.87 -1.18
C ILE A 41 2.80 0.17 -0.12
N ALA A 42 3.55 -0.83 -0.52
CA ALA A 42 4.37 -1.56 0.43
C ALA A 42 5.39 -0.66 1.11
N LYS A 43 5.95 0.27 0.36
CA LYS A 43 6.92 1.18 0.93
C LYS A 43 6.28 2.09 1.95
N LYS A 44 5.07 2.54 1.67
CA LYS A 44 4.37 3.41 2.60
C LYS A 44 4.05 2.65 3.88
N ILE A 45 3.67 1.40 3.75
CA ILE A 45 3.37 0.58 4.91
C ILE A 45 4.62 0.36 5.74
N GLU A 46 5.74 0.08 5.08
CA GLU A 46 6.99 -0.11 5.79
C GLU A 46 7.37 1.14 6.55
N ALA A 47 7.20 2.28 5.93
CA ALA A 47 7.54 3.54 6.59
C ALA A 47 6.64 3.77 7.79
N ALA A 48 5.36 3.48 7.65
CA ALA A 48 4.43 3.66 8.75
C ALA A 48 4.76 2.74 9.91
N LEU A 49 5.11 1.50 9.61
CA LEU A 49 5.45 0.56 10.66
C LEU A 49 6.75 0.95 11.36
N ARG A 50 7.68 1.47 10.58
CA ARG A 50 8.91 1.90 11.15
C ARG A 50 8.71 3.03 12.11
N MET A 51 7.85 3.94 11.77
CA MET A 51 7.62 5.06 12.64
C MET A 51 6.94 4.63 13.91
N ARG A 52 6.18 3.58 13.89
CA ARG A 52 5.51 3.14 15.08
C ARG A 52 6.46 2.53 16.07
N CYS A 53 7.51 1.97 15.60
CA CYS A 53 8.40 1.35 16.48
C CYS A 53 9.15 2.30 17.28
N GLY A 54 9.13 3.47 16.98
CA GLY A 54 9.85 4.49 17.66
C GLY A 54 9.91 4.36 19.11
#